data_81140a0c71de3033cebd584a142f331f
#
_entry.id   81140a0c71de3033cebd584a142f331f
#
_cell.length_a   1.000
_cell.length_b   1.000
_cell.length_c   1.000
_cell.angle_alpha   90.00
_cell.angle_beta   90.00
_cell.angle_gamma   90.00
#
_symmetry.space_group_name_H-M   'P 1'
#
loop_
_entity.id
_entity.type
_entity.pdbx_description
1 polymer ?
#
loop_
_entity_poly.entity_id
_entity_poly.type
_entity_poly.pdbx_seq_one_letter_code
_entity_poly.pdbx_strand_id
1 'polypeptide(L)'
;MSEAPESSPTASRRTLLCGAAAVLAVGGTVAVSGCGSSSSGAGSTPKGPVDLGPASAVPEGGGTVFREQKIVVTQPAAGQYKAFSAKCTHAGCIVDQVKNQQIQCPCHGSRFGIADGAVQDGPAPSPLPAYTVTVEGGNLKVTPS
;
A
#
# COMPACT_ATOMS: atom_id res chain seq x y z
N MET A 1 1.67 -5.08 -50.78
CA MET A 1 1.73 -6.55 -50.89
C MET A 1 2.82 -7.01 -49.99
N SER A 2 2.50 -7.56 -48.86
CA SER A 2 3.25 -8.57 -48.12
C SER A 2 2.55 -8.76 -46.80
N GLU A 3 2.17 -9.99 -46.64
CA GLU A 3 1.31 -10.59 -45.64
C GLU A 3 1.92 -10.70 -44.26
N ALA A 4 1.08 -10.64 -43.25
CA ALA A 4 1.34 -11.07 -41.88
C ALA A 4 1.18 -12.59 -41.75
N PRO A 5 1.85 -13.27 -40.83
CA PRO A 5 1.37 -14.54 -40.35
C PRO A 5 0.80 -14.43 -38.93
N GLU A 6 -0.44 -14.86 -38.82
CA GLU A 6 -1.12 -15.22 -37.59
C GLU A 6 -0.45 -16.45 -36.94
N SER A 7 -0.32 -16.42 -35.64
CA SER A 7 -0.03 -17.63 -34.86
C SER A 7 -0.90 -17.66 -33.62
N SER A 8 -1.91 -18.49 -33.67
CA SER A 8 -2.80 -18.85 -32.54
C SER A 8 -2.09 -19.80 -31.58
N PRO A 9 -2.25 -19.66 -30.28
CA PRO A 9 -1.83 -20.69 -29.33
C PRO A 9 -2.98 -21.66 -29.01
N THR A 10 -2.67 -22.91 -29.17
CA THR A 10 -3.44 -24.10 -28.83
C THR A 10 -3.72 -24.21 -27.34
N ALA A 11 -4.99 -24.37 -27.01
CA ALA A 11 -5.47 -24.77 -25.69
C ALA A 11 -5.08 -26.24 -25.40
N SER A 12 -4.39 -26.48 -24.31
CA SER A 12 -4.17 -27.82 -23.77
C SER A 12 -5.01 -28.03 -22.51
N ARG A 13 -6.13 -28.70 -22.70
CA ARG A 13 -6.94 -29.28 -21.62
C ARG A 13 -6.29 -30.61 -21.20
N ARG A 14 -5.82 -30.70 -19.98
CA ARG A 14 -5.55 -31.99 -19.34
C ARG A 14 -6.41 -32.16 -18.10
N THR A 15 -7.50 -32.84 -18.33
CA THR A 15 -8.33 -33.53 -17.33
C THR A 15 -7.55 -34.74 -16.84
N LEU A 16 -7.39 -34.87 -15.54
CA LEU A 16 -7.05 -36.15 -14.92
C LEU A 16 -7.99 -36.40 -13.74
N LEU A 17 -8.81 -37.41 -13.95
CA LEU A 17 -9.73 -38.02 -13.02
C LEU A 17 -9.01 -39.06 -12.17
N CYS A 18 -9.64 -39.35 -11.05
CA CYS A 18 -9.63 -40.61 -10.29
C CYS A 18 -8.67 -40.78 -9.12
N GLY A 19 -9.32 -41.10 -8.02
CA GLY A 19 -8.72 -41.85 -6.93
C GLY A 19 -9.51 -41.77 -5.63
N ALA A 20 -10.65 -42.47 -5.55
CA ALA A 20 -11.31 -42.72 -4.28
C ALA A 20 -10.56 -43.83 -3.53
N ALA A 21 -10.19 -43.59 -2.29
CA ALA A 21 -9.89 -44.65 -1.33
C ALA A 21 -10.36 -44.22 0.06
N ALA A 22 -11.39 -44.85 0.53
CA ALA A 22 -11.91 -44.79 1.88
C ALA A 22 -11.02 -45.63 2.80
N VAL A 23 -10.53 -45.05 3.90
CA VAL A 23 -10.05 -45.79 5.07
C VAL A 23 -10.61 -45.15 6.33
N LEU A 24 -11.44 -45.89 7.02
CA LEU A 24 -11.94 -45.61 8.37
C LEU A 24 -10.84 -45.93 9.38
N ALA A 25 -10.46 -44.96 10.22
CA ALA A 25 -9.85 -45.26 11.52
C ALA A 25 -10.12 -44.11 12.50
N VAL A 26 -10.76 -44.46 13.52
CA VAL A 26 -11.08 -43.99 14.86
C VAL A 26 -10.00 -43.09 15.51
N GLY A 27 -10.44 -41.97 16.14
CA GLY A 27 -9.94 -41.51 17.41
C GLY A 27 -8.96 -40.35 17.35
N GLY A 28 -9.36 -39.21 17.91
CA GLY A 28 -8.45 -38.12 18.25
C GLY A 28 -9.05 -36.75 18.05
N THR A 29 -9.72 -36.23 19.09
CA THR A 29 -10.14 -34.80 19.16
C THR A 29 -8.94 -33.89 19.29
N VAL A 30 -8.57 -33.25 18.23
CA VAL A 30 -7.66 -32.08 18.32
C VAL A 30 -8.47 -30.86 17.88
N ALA A 31 -8.86 -30.06 18.86
CA ALA A 31 -9.44 -28.76 18.63
C ALA A 31 -8.39 -27.86 18.01
N VAL A 32 -8.41 -27.68 16.72
CA VAL A 32 -7.65 -26.62 16.06
C VAL A 32 -8.51 -25.37 16.11
N SER A 33 -8.25 -24.56 17.13
CA SER A 33 -8.76 -23.20 17.20
C SER A 33 -8.03 -22.36 16.16
N GLY A 34 -8.53 -22.40 14.93
CA GLY A 34 -8.14 -21.46 13.89
C GLY A 34 -8.76 -20.11 14.16
N CYS A 35 -8.15 -19.30 15.01
CA CYS A 35 -8.47 -17.88 15.13
C CYS A 35 -7.97 -17.16 13.89
N GLY A 36 -8.80 -17.11 12.87
CA GLY A 36 -8.69 -16.12 11.82
C GLY A 36 -9.12 -14.77 12.38
N SER A 37 -8.23 -14.05 12.97
CA SER A 37 -8.49 -12.68 13.42
C SER A 37 -8.51 -11.76 12.22
N SER A 38 -9.67 -11.64 11.59
CA SER A 38 -9.97 -10.49 10.73
C SER A 38 -10.21 -9.29 11.66
N SER A 39 -9.15 -8.62 12.04
CA SER A 39 -9.26 -7.37 12.79
C SER A 39 -9.64 -6.25 11.84
N SER A 40 -10.95 -6.06 11.63
CA SER A 40 -11.50 -4.79 11.18
C SER A 40 -11.35 -3.79 12.33
N GLY A 41 -10.15 -3.26 12.51
CA GLY A 41 -9.82 -2.27 13.53
C GLY A 41 -9.99 -0.86 12.99
N ALA A 42 -11.02 -0.19 13.46
CA ALA A 42 -11.24 1.24 13.25
C ALA A 42 -10.04 2.07 13.77
N GLY A 43 -9.42 2.85 12.89
CA GLY A 43 -8.99 4.18 13.23
C GLY A 43 -7.68 4.42 13.99
N SER A 44 -6.89 3.44 14.35
CA SER A 44 -5.58 3.68 14.98
C SER A 44 -4.46 3.70 13.95
N THR A 45 -3.59 4.71 14.03
CA THR A 45 -2.31 4.69 13.32
C THR A 45 -1.51 3.48 13.82
N PRO A 46 -0.98 2.62 12.93
CA PRO A 46 -0.18 1.48 13.34
C PRO A 46 1.03 1.95 14.18
N LYS A 47 1.26 1.34 15.33
CA LYS A 47 2.38 1.69 16.23
C LYS A 47 3.67 0.92 15.92
N GLY A 48 3.77 0.22 14.81
CA GLY A 48 4.91 -0.57 14.42
C GLY A 48 5.24 -0.46 12.95
N PRO A 49 6.32 -1.11 12.47
CA PRO A 49 6.67 -1.13 11.07
C PRO A 49 5.52 -1.71 10.23
N VAL A 50 5.12 -0.98 9.19
CA VAL A 50 4.06 -1.35 8.26
C VAL A 50 4.71 -1.65 6.91
N ASP A 51 4.47 -2.84 6.37
CA ASP A 51 4.85 -3.18 5.00
C ASP A 51 3.79 -2.62 4.05
N LEU A 52 4.21 -1.78 3.12
CA LEU A 52 3.34 -1.13 2.14
C LEU A 52 3.46 -1.74 0.73
N GLY A 53 4.23 -2.83 0.60
CA GLY A 53 4.46 -3.49 -0.67
C GLY A 53 5.59 -2.87 -1.50
N PRO A 54 5.62 -3.13 -2.82
CA PRO A 54 6.77 -2.82 -3.64
C PRO A 54 7.06 -1.32 -3.75
N ALA A 55 8.33 -0.96 -3.63
CA ALA A 55 8.80 0.42 -3.77
C ALA A 55 8.50 1.01 -5.15
N SER A 56 8.41 0.15 -6.17
CA SER A 56 8.03 0.54 -7.54
C SER A 56 6.60 1.08 -7.68
N ALA A 57 5.75 0.88 -6.66
CA ALA A 57 4.41 1.47 -6.63
C ALA A 57 4.42 2.99 -6.36
N VAL A 58 5.57 3.55 -6.00
CA VAL A 58 5.72 4.99 -5.72
C VAL A 58 6.51 5.64 -6.85
N PRO A 59 5.86 6.46 -7.70
CA PRO A 59 6.51 7.09 -8.84
C PRO A 59 7.52 8.15 -8.41
N GLU A 60 8.61 8.29 -9.20
CA GLU A 60 9.57 9.38 -9.04
C GLU A 60 8.91 10.74 -9.31
N GLY A 61 9.26 11.77 -8.54
CA GLY A 61 8.64 13.10 -8.60
C GLY A 61 7.19 13.13 -8.12
N GLY A 62 6.71 12.02 -7.52
CA GLY A 62 5.33 11.85 -7.08
C GLY A 62 5.22 11.11 -5.75
N GLY A 63 4.15 10.33 -5.61
CA GLY A 63 3.90 9.54 -4.42
C GLY A 63 2.62 8.72 -4.50
N THR A 64 2.43 7.88 -3.50
CA THR A 64 1.25 7.00 -3.37
C THR A 64 0.65 7.14 -1.98
N VAL A 65 -0.67 7.23 -1.93
CA VAL A 65 -1.43 7.34 -0.67
C VAL A 65 -1.97 5.96 -0.29
N PHE A 66 -1.51 5.46 0.84
CA PHE A 66 -1.97 4.21 1.46
C PHE A 66 -3.05 4.56 2.50
N ARG A 67 -4.30 4.62 2.04
CA ARG A 67 -5.43 5.14 2.82
C ARG A 67 -5.74 4.33 4.07
N GLU A 68 -5.67 3.01 3.96
CA GLU A 68 -5.96 2.09 5.08
C GLU A 68 -4.96 2.25 6.20
N GLN A 69 -3.67 2.42 5.87
CA GLN A 69 -2.59 2.64 6.82
C GLN A 69 -2.47 4.10 7.25
N LYS A 70 -3.16 5.02 6.58
CA LYS A 70 -3.08 6.48 6.78
C LYS A 70 -1.66 7.01 6.60
N ILE A 71 -0.96 6.48 5.60
CA ILE A 71 0.41 6.81 5.23
C ILE A 71 0.44 7.31 3.79
N VAL A 72 1.23 8.34 3.53
CA VAL A 72 1.62 8.74 2.19
C VAL A 72 3.11 8.56 2.03
N VAL A 73 3.52 7.89 0.97
CA VAL A 73 4.93 7.73 0.61
C VAL A 73 5.19 8.50 -0.68
N THR A 74 6.27 9.26 -0.69
CA THR A 74 6.69 10.07 -1.82
C THR A 74 8.09 9.68 -2.27
N GLN A 75 8.42 9.96 -3.52
CA GLN A 75 9.76 9.75 -4.08
C GLN A 75 10.22 11.03 -4.79
N PRO A 76 10.78 12.01 -4.05
CA PRO A 76 11.22 13.28 -4.63
C PRO A 76 12.30 13.14 -5.70
N ALA A 77 13.17 12.14 -5.57
CA ALA A 77 14.18 11.76 -6.55
C ALA A 77 14.32 10.24 -6.58
N ALA A 78 14.86 9.70 -7.64
CA ALA A 78 15.02 8.27 -7.85
C ALA A 78 15.67 7.58 -6.63
N GLY A 79 14.99 6.59 -6.06
CA GLY A 79 15.44 5.83 -4.90
C GLY A 79 15.38 6.57 -3.55
N GLN A 80 14.94 7.82 -3.52
CA GLN A 80 14.78 8.61 -2.30
C GLN A 80 13.32 8.61 -1.85
N TYR A 81 12.99 7.74 -0.92
CA TYR A 81 11.64 7.66 -0.37
C TYR A 81 11.49 8.50 0.88
N LYS A 82 10.33 9.15 1.00
CA LYS A 82 9.88 9.87 2.20
C LYS A 82 8.50 9.34 2.58
N ALA A 83 8.21 9.28 3.86
CA ALA A 83 6.90 8.87 4.35
C ALA A 83 6.36 9.89 5.33
N PHE A 84 5.06 10.12 5.25
CA PHE A 84 4.36 11.06 6.11
C PHE A 84 3.01 10.49 6.54
N SER A 85 2.46 11.05 7.61
CA SER A 85 1.06 10.82 7.93
C SER A 85 0.17 11.32 6.79
N ALA A 86 -0.79 10.50 6.36
CA ALA A 86 -1.78 10.94 5.39
C ALA A 86 -2.91 11.78 6.02
N LYS A 87 -2.88 12.03 7.34
CA LYS A 87 -3.84 12.90 8.02
C LYS A 87 -3.43 14.36 7.86
N CYS A 88 -4.26 15.12 7.15
CA CYS A 88 -4.08 16.57 7.00
C CYS A 88 -4.12 17.25 8.38
N THR A 89 -3.16 18.14 8.62
CA THR A 89 -3.01 18.84 9.89
C THR A 89 -4.05 19.93 10.13
N HIS A 90 -4.84 20.30 9.11
CA HIS A 90 -5.95 21.23 9.26
C HIS A 90 -7.12 20.61 10.05
N ALA A 91 -7.73 19.56 9.54
CA ALA A 91 -8.95 18.97 10.11
C ALA A 91 -8.95 17.42 10.13
N GLY A 92 -7.77 16.80 9.95
CA GLY A 92 -7.62 15.35 10.02
C GLY A 92 -8.14 14.56 8.82
N CYS A 93 -8.57 15.22 7.74
CA CYS A 93 -8.92 14.55 6.49
C CYS A 93 -7.74 13.75 5.94
N ILE A 94 -8.03 12.63 5.31
CA ILE A 94 -7.00 11.87 4.62
C ILE A 94 -6.70 12.54 3.27
N VAL A 95 -5.41 12.82 3.02
CA VAL A 95 -4.94 13.29 1.70
C VAL A 95 -5.30 12.26 0.64
N ASP A 96 -5.59 12.67 -0.58
CA ASP A 96 -6.15 11.77 -1.59
C ASP A 96 -5.20 11.50 -2.75
N GLN A 97 -4.27 12.40 -3.02
CA GLN A 97 -3.38 12.26 -4.16
C GLN A 97 -2.05 12.98 -3.96
N VAL A 98 -1.07 12.55 -4.75
CA VAL A 98 0.20 13.26 -4.92
C VAL A 98 0.30 13.67 -6.38
N LYS A 99 0.31 14.97 -6.65
CA LYS A 99 0.33 15.54 -8.00
C LYS A 99 1.12 16.84 -8.02
N ASN A 100 1.81 17.11 -9.12
CA ASN A 100 2.64 18.32 -9.28
C ASN A 100 3.64 18.53 -8.11
N GLN A 101 4.27 17.45 -7.66
CA GLN A 101 5.18 17.42 -6.51
C GLN A 101 4.55 17.91 -5.20
N GLN A 102 3.24 17.76 -5.06
CA GLN A 102 2.48 18.15 -3.89
C GLN A 102 1.56 17.03 -3.43
N ILE A 103 1.51 16.79 -2.12
CA ILE A 103 0.51 15.96 -1.45
C ILE A 103 -0.72 16.86 -1.25
N GLN A 104 -1.89 16.41 -1.70
CA GLN A 104 -3.09 17.25 -1.72
C GLN A 104 -4.18 16.70 -0.79
N CYS A 105 -4.78 17.61 -0.03
CA CYS A 105 -5.92 17.32 0.83
C CYS A 105 -7.23 17.80 0.14
N PRO A 106 -8.21 16.90 -0.07
CA PRO A 106 -9.43 17.23 -0.81
C PRO A 106 -10.42 18.10 -0.02
N CYS A 107 -10.33 18.09 1.31
CA CYS A 107 -11.35 18.75 2.14
C CYS A 107 -11.34 20.28 2.02
N HIS A 108 -10.15 20.90 2.13
CA HIS A 108 -10.01 22.35 2.12
C HIS A 108 -8.83 22.83 1.28
N GLY A 109 -8.29 21.95 0.41
CA GLY A 109 -7.28 22.30 -0.57
C GLY A 109 -5.85 22.48 -0.02
N SER A 110 -5.56 22.08 1.22
CA SER A 110 -4.19 22.12 1.74
C SER A 110 -3.25 21.30 0.89
N ARG A 111 -2.05 21.82 0.65
CA ARG A 111 -1.00 21.20 -0.15
C ARG A 111 0.30 21.16 0.61
N PHE A 112 1.00 20.03 0.48
CA PHE A 112 2.26 19.79 1.19
C PHE A 112 3.35 19.35 0.22
N GLY A 113 4.59 19.72 0.48
CA GLY A 113 5.72 19.31 -0.33
C GLY A 113 6.03 17.82 -0.21
N ILE A 114 6.47 17.21 -1.32
CA ILE A 114 6.83 15.77 -1.33
C ILE A 114 8.19 15.51 -0.67
N ALA A 115 9.04 16.50 -0.53
CA ALA A 115 10.40 16.34 0.02
C ALA A 115 10.44 16.36 1.55
N ASP A 116 9.58 17.15 2.16
CA ASP A 116 9.64 17.48 3.59
C ASP A 116 8.28 17.51 4.30
N GLY A 117 7.18 17.36 3.55
CA GLY A 117 5.84 17.46 4.09
C GLY A 117 5.42 18.88 4.48
N ALA A 118 6.22 19.91 4.18
CA ALA A 118 5.95 21.29 4.55
C ALA A 118 4.68 21.83 3.87
N VAL A 119 3.93 22.67 4.58
CA VAL A 119 2.75 23.34 4.02
C VAL A 119 3.19 24.27 2.90
N GLN A 120 2.61 24.10 1.73
CA GLN A 120 2.85 24.95 0.57
C GLN A 120 1.65 25.85 0.25
N ASP A 121 0.45 25.38 0.59
CA ASP A 121 -0.79 26.13 0.34
C ASP A 121 -1.93 25.59 1.22
N GLY A 122 -2.95 26.44 1.41
CA GLY A 122 -4.17 26.08 2.13
C GLY A 122 -4.12 26.33 3.63
N PRO A 123 -5.19 25.94 4.35
CA PRO A 123 -5.38 26.29 5.75
C PRO A 123 -4.63 25.42 6.76
N ALA A 124 -3.86 24.43 6.33
CA ALA A 124 -3.12 23.56 7.25
C ALA A 124 -2.10 24.38 8.06
N PRO A 125 -2.08 24.26 9.40
CA PRO A 125 -1.22 25.11 10.26
C PRO A 125 0.20 24.57 10.40
N SER A 126 0.48 23.33 10.03
CA SER A 126 1.77 22.67 10.25
C SER A 126 2.06 21.60 9.20
N PRO A 127 3.35 21.23 9.02
CA PRO A 127 3.74 20.14 8.14
C PRO A 127 3.04 18.81 8.48
N LEU A 128 2.98 17.89 7.51
CA LEU A 128 2.61 16.53 7.78
C LEU A 128 3.67 15.85 8.67
N PRO A 129 3.28 15.12 9.71
CA PRO A 129 4.23 14.35 10.52
C PRO A 129 5.04 13.40 9.66
N ALA A 130 6.36 13.45 9.76
CA ALA A 130 7.26 12.57 9.02
C ALA A 130 7.38 11.21 9.72
N TYR A 131 7.48 10.15 8.92
CA TYR A 131 7.69 8.77 9.36
C TYR A 131 9.00 8.23 8.81
N THR A 132 9.58 7.26 9.49
CA THR A 132 10.76 6.56 8.98
C THR A 132 10.33 5.59 7.88
N VAL A 133 11.00 5.64 6.73
CA VAL A 133 10.80 4.70 5.62
C VAL A 133 12.10 4.02 5.26
N THR A 134 12.05 2.70 5.06
CA THR A 134 13.16 1.86 4.56
C THR A 134 12.69 1.02 3.38
N VAL A 135 13.63 0.63 2.53
CA VAL A 135 13.37 -0.33 1.45
C VAL A 135 14.09 -1.62 1.80
N GLU A 136 13.32 -2.68 2.02
CA GLU A 136 13.82 -4.00 2.35
C GLU A 136 13.31 -5.03 1.37
N GLY A 137 14.21 -5.72 0.68
CA GLY A 137 13.83 -6.71 -0.34
C GLY A 137 12.98 -6.14 -1.48
N GLY A 138 13.12 -4.85 -1.79
CA GLY A 138 12.31 -4.16 -2.79
C GLY A 138 10.95 -3.65 -2.29
N ASN A 139 10.61 -3.89 -1.02
CA ASN A 139 9.38 -3.43 -0.39
C ASN A 139 9.63 -2.23 0.52
N LEU A 140 8.61 -1.37 0.60
CA LEU A 140 8.60 -0.23 1.52
C LEU A 140 8.15 -0.67 2.90
N LYS A 141 8.96 -0.39 3.90
CA LYS A 141 8.57 -0.49 5.31
C LYS A 141 8.56 0.88 5.94
N VAL A 142 7.44 1.25 6.56
CA VAL A 142 7.25 2.54 7.19
C VAL A 142 6.97 2.37 8.67
N THR A 143 7.71 3.10 9.50
CA THR A 143 7.48 3.15 10.94
C THR A 143 6.95 4.52 11.29
N PRO A 144 5.66 4.61 11.72
CA PRO A 144 5.11 5.83 12.28
C PRO A 144 5.84 6.25 13.54
N SER A 145 6.10 7.54 13.69
CA SER A 145 6.73 8.14 14.89
C SER A 145 5.70 8.69 15.86
#